data_0f6a69cb4071e38cddc263907fef8ec2
#
_entry.id   0f6a69cb4071e38cddc263907fef8ec2
#
_cell.length_a   1.000
_cell.length_b   1.000
_cell.length_c   1.000
_cell.angle_alpha   90.00
_cell.angle_beta   90.00
_cell.angle_gamma   90.00
#
_symmetry.space_group_name_H-M   'P 1'
#
loop_
_entity.id
_entity.type
_entity.pdbx_description
1 polymer ?
#
loop_
_entity_poly.entity_id
_entity_poly.type
_entity_poly.pdbx_seq_one_letter_code
_entity_poly.pdbx_strand_id
1 'polypeptide(L)'
;RIGAMEDFQIYILQVNAGLVVFYLLYRMLFSRDTFLRIRRLFLFSIVILAFVYPLISLASWLEQGNALPGMVVGYAEMLAVVTPVAPQPAAEQSLFTWQRFLIWIWSGGSLVLTLRMAVQLAGICRLAYQGKKQSCHHVPVIALPKITAPFSFFGWIFVNPAHYEERELHEIIVHESAHVRQWHSLDMLLGEILCIFFWFNPVVWLLRKEIRQNQEFLADEQVVNSGYNRKTYQNHLLRLS
;
A
#
# COMPACT_ATOMS: atom_id res chain seq x y z
N ARG A 1 -0.57 8.71 -31.25
CA ARG A 1 0.37 8.47 -30.12
C ARG A 1 0.33 9.58 -29.05
N ILE A 2 0.04 10.84 -29.41
CA ILE A 2 -0.08 11.96 -28.45
C ILE A 2 -1.30 11.77 -27.57
N GLY A 3 -2.47 11.47 -28.11
CA GLY A 3 -3.71 11.23 -27.34
C GLY A 3 -3.60 10.11 -26.30
N ALA A 4 -2.97 8.98 -26.66
CA ALA A 4 -2.80 7.86 -25.71
C ALA A 4 -1.89 8.21 -24.50
N MET A 5 -0.96 9.15 -24.63
CA MET A 5 -0.15 9.63 -23.50
C MET A 5 -0.94 10.59 -22.62
N GLU A 6 -1.80 11.43 -23.20
CA GLU A 6 -2.68 12.33 -22.45
C GLU A 6 -3.71 11.54 -21.66
N ASP A 7 -4.34 10.54 -22.28
CA ASP A 7 -5.29 9.64 -21.62
C ASP A 7 -4.67 8.90 -20.44
N PHE A 8 -3.44 8.43 -20.59
CA PHE A 8 -2.70 7.77 -19.51
C PHE A 8 -2.37 8.72 -18.35
N GLN A 9 -1.98 9.96 -18.64
CA GLN A 9 -1.70 10.96 -17.60
C GLN A 9 -2.97 11.32 -16.82
N ILE A 10 -4.09 11.49 -17.51
CA ILE A 10 -5.40 11.75 -16.90
C ILE A 10 -5.79 10.57 -15.99
N TYR A 11 -5.62 9.34 -16.49
CA TYR A 11 -5.90 8.14 -15.69
C TYR A 11 -5.07 8.12 -14.38
N ILE A 12 -3.76 8.35 -14.45
CA ILE A 12 -2.90 8.38 -13.27
C ILE A 12 -3.30 9.50 -12.29
N LEU A 13 -3.68 10.67 -12.80
CA LEU A 13 -4.18 11.78 -11.96
C LEU A 13 -5.48 11.40 -11.26
N GLN A 14 -6.40 10.77 -11.97
CA GLN A 14 -7.65 10.26 -11.41
C GLN A 14 -7.39 9.21 -10.33
N VAL A 15 -6.54 8.21 -10.59
CA VAL A 15 -6.15 7.20 -9.57
C VAL A 15 -5.60 7.87 -8.31
N ASN A 16 -4.73 8.89 -8.45
CA ASN A 16 -4.21 9.63 -7.31
C ASN A 16 -5.31 10.34 -6.52
N ALA A 17 -6.22 11.03 -7.22
CA ALA A 17 -7.36 11.69 -6.58
C ALA A 17 -8.26 10.67 -5.86
N GLY A 18 -8.52 9.52 -6.50
CA GLY A 18 -9.28 8.42 -5.91
C GLY A 18 -8.65 7.86 -4.65
N LEU A 19 -7.34 7.63 -4.64
CA LEU A 19 -6.61 7.19 -3.44
C LEU A 19 -6.79 8.17 -2.28
N VAL A 20 -6.72 9.48 -2.54
CA VAL A 20 -6.92 10.52 -1.52
C VAL A 20 -8.35 10.47 -0.99
N VAL A 21 -9.35 10.51 -1.88
CA VAL A 21 -10.77 10.57 -1.49
C VAL A 21 -11.17 9.32 -0.72
N PHE A 22 -10.87 8.12 -1.25
CA PHE A 22 -11.26 6.87 -0.59
C PHE A 22 -10.51 6.65 0.73
N TYR A 23 -9.26 7.08 0.84
CA TYR A 23 -8.54 7.04 2.11
C TYR A 23 -9.15 7.99 3.15
N LEU A 24 -9.55 9.20 2.76
CA LEU A 24 -10.21 10.14 3.67
C LEU A 24 -11.57 9.59 4.15
N LEU A 25 -12.34 8.99 3.25
CA LEU A 25 -13.60 8.32 3.59
C LEU A 25 -13.36 7.16 4.58
N TYR A 26 -12.37 6.31 4.30
CA TYR A 26 -11.97 5.26 5.23
C TYR A 26 -11.62 5.83 6.60
N ARG A 27 -10.80 6.88 6.65
CA ARG A 27 -10.37 7.49 7.91
C ARG A 27 -11.54 8.08 8.71
N MET A 28 -12.54 8.65 8.03
CA MET A 28 -13.75 9.16 8.69
C MET A 28 -14.63 8.04 9.25
N LEU A 29 -14.82 6.96 8.49
CA LEU A 29 -15.80 5.92 8.79
C LEU A 29 -15.24 4.80 9.67
N PHE A 30 -13.99 4.38 9.41
CA PHE A 30 -13.45 3.11 9.93
C PHE A 30 -12.18 3.24 10.79
N SER A 31 -11.61 4.44 10.96
CA SER A 31 -10.34 4.59 11.70
C SER A 31 -10.43 4.24 13.19
N ARG A 32 -11.64 4.21 13.74
CA ARG A 32 -11.92 3.90 15.15
C ARG A 32 -12.51 2.50 15.36
N ASP A 33 -12.73 1.74 14.29
CA ASP A 33 -13.34 0.42 14.40
C ASP A 33 -12.34 -0.63 14.92
N THR A 34 -12.86 -1.52 15.75
CA THR A 34 -12.14 -2.64 16.36
C THR A 34 -12.15 -3.91 15.50
N PHE A 35 -12.91 -3.93 14.41
CA PHE A 35 -13.02 -5.10 13.51
C PHE A 35 -11.84 -5.20 12.55
N LEU A 36 -10.72 -5.73 13.02
CA LEU A 36 -9.43 -5.75 12.31
C LEU A 36 -9.50 -6.44 10.93
N ARG A 37 -10.26 -7.53 10.78
CA ARG A 37 -10.42 -8.24 9.50
C ARG A 37 -11.18 -7.41 8.48
N ILE A 38 -12.26 -6.75 8.92
CA ILE A 38 -13.06 -5.86 8.07
C ILE A 38 -12.21 -4.66 7.66
N ARG A 39 -11.46 -4.08 8.58
CA ARG A 39 -10.51 -3.00 8.31
C ARG A 39 -9.50 -3.38 7.23
N ARG A 40 -8.95 -4.61 7.26
CA ARG A 40 -8.07 -5.13 6.21
C ARG A 40 -8.76 -5.13 4.84
N LEU A 41 -10.00 -5.64 4.76
CA LEU A 41 -10.76 -5.64 3.51
C LEU A 41 -11.00 -4.22 2.96
N PHE A 42 -11.36 -3.26 3.84
CA PHE A 42 -11.53 -1.87 3.43
C PHE A 42 -10.25 -1.23 2.90
N LEU A 43 -9.10 -1.47 3.53
CA LEU A 43 -7.81 -0.95 3.07
C LEU A 43 -7.48 -1.46 1.66
N PHE A 44 -7.76 -2.72 1.34
CA PHE A 44 -7.61 -3.25 -0.03
C PHE A 44 -8.66 -2.70 -0.99
N SER A 45 -9.90 -2.56 -0.53
CA SER A 45 -10.98 -2.01 -1.36
C SER A 45 -10.67 -0.59 -1.82
N ILE A 46 -10.03 0.25 -1.00
CA ILE A 46 -9.58 1.59 -1.38
C ILE A 46 -8.67 1.52 -2.60
N VAL A 47 -7.69 0.63 -2.57
CA VAL A 47 -6.74 0.47 -3.68
C VAL A 47 -7.49 0.04 -4.94
N ILE A 48 -8.29 -1.02 -4.85
CA ILE A 48 -9.04 -1.55 -5.99
C ILE A 48 -9.98 -0.47 -6.57
N LEU A 49 -10.74 0.21 -5.73
CA LEU A 49 -11.67 1.25 -6.16
C LEU A 49 -10.95 2.43 -6.81
N ALA A 50 -9.78 2.84 -6.29
CA ALA A 50 -9.01 3.92 -6.87
C ALA A 50 -8.52 3.61 -8.29
N PHE A 51 -8.22 2.34 -8.60
CA PHE A 51 -7.84 1.91 -9.95
C PHE A 51 -9.02 1.62 -10.87
N VAL A 52 -10.14 1.17 -10.33
CA VAL A 52 -11.31 0.77 -11.12
C VAL A 52 -12.19 1.97 -11.47
N TYR A 53 -12.37 2.95 -10.55
CA TYR A 53 -13.31 4.04 -10.79
C TYR A 53 -13.02 4.88 -12.05
N PRO A 54 -11.74 5.13 -12.45
CA PRO A 54 -11.51 5.89 -13.68
C PRO A 54 -11.86 5.11 -14.95
N LEU A 55 -11.90 3.76 -14.87
CA LEU A 55 -12.30 2.89 -15.99
C LEU A 55 -13.82 2.89 -16.20
N ILE A 56 -14.58 3.20 -15.14
CA ILE A 56 -16.01 3.38 -15.22
C ILE A 56 -16.25 4.82 -15.67
N SER A 57 -16.49 5.04 -16.97
CA SER A 57 -16.80 6.38 -17.47
C SER A 57 -18.15 6.84 -16.92
N LEU A 58 -18.14 7.42 -15.74
CA LEU A 58 -19.34 7.97 -15.09
C LEU A 58 -20.02 9.02 -16.00
N ALA A 59 -19.21 9.71 -16.81
CA ALA A 59 -19.72 10.65 -17.80
C ALA A 59 -20.67 9.96 -18.81
N SER A 60 -20.29 8.81 -19.37
CA SER A 60 -21.15 8.08 -20.32
C SER A 60 -22.41 7.52 -19.67
N TRP A 61 -22.35 7.16 -18.39
CA TRP A 61 -23.53 6.71 -17.64
C TRP A 61 -24.48 7.87 -17.33
N LEU A 62 -23.98 9.05 -17.01
CA LEU A 62 -24.76 10.26 -16.78
C LEU A 62 -25.37 10.81 -18.09
N GLU A 63 -24.66 10.70 -19.21
CA GLU A 63 -25.14 11.07 -20.54
C GLU A 63 -26.27 10.14 -21.02
N GLN A 64 -26.26 8.87 -20.69
CA GLN A 64 -27.33 7.91 -20.98
C GLN A 64 -28.53 8.02 -20.05
N GLY A 65 -28.37 8.61 -18.88
CA GLY A 65 -29.43 8.84 -17.89
C GLY A 65 -30.01 10.24 -17.95
N ASN A 66 -30.76 10.55 -18.99
CA ASN A 66 -31.87 11.55 -19.16
C ASN A 66 -31.95 12.78 -18.23
N ALA A 67 -30.87 13.34 -17.70
CA ALA A 67 -31.12 14.42 -16.77
C ALA A 67 -30.62 15.82 -17.19
N LEU A 68 -29.51 15.98 -17.90
CA LEU A 68 -28.97 17.32 -18.13
C LEU A 68 -28.17 17.54 -19.44
N PRO A 69 -28.47 16.91 -20.60
CA PRO A 69 -27.68 17.14 -21.82
C PRO A 69 -27.83 18.57 -22.36
N GLY A 70 -29.02 19.13 -22.29
CA GLY A 70 -29.30 20.43 -22.90
C GLY A 70 -28.68 21.63 -22.19
N MET A 71 -28.47 21.53 -20.89
CA MET A 71 -27.99 22.67 -20.11
C MET A 71 -26.45 22.82 -20.19
N VAL A 72 -25.71 21.71 -20.12
CA VAL A 72 -24.23 21.70 -20.18
C VAL A 72 -23.73 22.00 -21.59
N VAL A 73 -24.38 21.43 -22.63
CA VAL A 73 -24.06 21.70 -24.03
C VAL A 73 -24.38 23.18 -24.38
N GLY A 74 -25.47 23.71 -23.90
CA GLY A 74 -25.81 25.12 -24.09
C GLY A 74 -24.83 26.10 -23.50
N TYR A 75 -24.28 25.80 -22.33
CA TYR A 75 -23.20 26.62 -21.72
C TYR A 75 -21.86 26.48 -22.46
N ALA A 76 -21.52 25.29 -22.95
CA ALA A 76 -20.28 25.06 -23.71
C ALA A 76 -20.33 25.76 -25.08
N GLU A 77 -21.46 25.71 -25.79
CA GLU A 77 -21.66 26.45 -27.04
C GLU A 77 -21.71 27.98 -26.83
N MET A 78 -22.33 28.44 -25.76
CA MET A 78 -22.39 29.87 -25.43
C MET A 78 -20.99 30.43 -25.08
N LEU A 79 -20.13 29.64 -24.40
CA LEU A 79 -18.72 29.99 -24.11
C LEU A 79 -17.87 29.91 -25.38
N ALA A 80 -18.10 28.99 -26.28
CA ALA A 80 -17.37 28.86 -27.56
C ALA A 80 -17.59 30.02 -28.51
N VAL A 81 -18.79 30.65 -28.47
CA VAL A 81 -19.12 31.82 -29.30
C VAL A 81 -18.42 33.11 -28.81
N VAL A 82 -18.03 33.17 -27.52
CA VAL A 82 -17.45 34.39 -26.92
C VAL A 82 -15.93 34.48 -27.09
N THR A 83 -15.26 33.38 -27.44
CA THR A 83 -13.80 33.39 -27.64
C THR A 83 -13.44 33.05 -29.08
N PRO A 84 -13.21 34.04 -29.96
CA PRO A 84 -12.54 33.79 -31.23
C PRO A 84 -11.10 33.35 -30.90
N VAL A 85 -10.86 32.05 -30.91
CA VAL A 85 -9.51 31.52 -30.74
C VAL A 85 -8.69 31.81 -31.96
N ALA A 86 -7.90 32.89 -31.90
CA ALA A 86 -6.82 33.08 -32.85
C ALA A 86 -5.83 31.90 -32.71
N PRO A 87 -5.32 31.33 -33.80
CA PRO A 87 -4.37 30.25 -33.74
C PRO A 87 -3.09 30.78 -33.04
N GLN A 88 -2.81 30.28 -31.86
CA GLN A 88 -1.53 30.54 -31.17
C GLN A 88 -0.50 29.49 -31.60
N PRO A 89 0.51 29.84 -32.41
CA PRO A 89 1.55 28.90 -32.82
C PRO A 89 2.79 29.02 -31.94
N ALA A 90 2.78 28.79 -30.66
CA ALA A 90 4.03 28.78 -29.88
C ALA A 90 4.00 28.05 -28.52
N ALA A 91 2.84 27.60 -28.05
CA ALA A 91 2.78 27.01 -26.70
C ALA A 91 3.11 25.50 -26.66
N GLU A 92 3.06 24.78 -27.77
CA GLU A 92 3.22 23.31 -27.83
C GLU A 92 4.66 22.83 -27.47
N GLN A 93 5.67 23.60 -27.78
CA GLN A 93 7.07 23.17 -27.55
C GLN A 93 7.49 23.24 -26.06
N SER A 94 6.94 24.17 -25.29
CA SER A 94 7.30 24.33 -23.88
C SER A 94 6.61 23.30 -22.97
N LEU A 95 5.34 22.97 -23.23
CA LEU A 95 4.60 21.97 -22.46
C LEU A 95 5.22 20.58 -22.61
N PHE A 96 5.68 20.23 -23.80
CA PHE A 96 6.34 18.95 -24.06
C PHE A 96 7.66 18.80 -23.30
N THR A 97 8.38 19.87 -23.04
CA THR A 97 9.65 19.86 -22.28
C THR A 97 9.38 19.63 -20.78
N TRP A 98 8.38 20.29 -20.21
CA TRP A 98 8.01 20.11 -18.80
C TRP A 98 7.45 18.72 -18.50
N GLN A 99 6.65 18.16 -19.40
CA GLN A 99 6.13 16.79 -19.27
C GLN A 99 7.27 15.77 -19.23
N ARG A 100 8.26 15.90 -20.11
CA ARG A 100 9.45 15.03 -20.10
C ARG A 100 10.22 15.15 -18.79
N PHE A 101 10.44 16.35 -18.29
CA PHE A 101 11.11 16.59 -17.03
C PHE A 101 10.39 15.92 -15.84
N LEU A 102 9.07 16.04 -15.76
CA LEU A 102 8.26 15.37 -14.73
C LEU A 102 8.35 13.84 -14.82
N ILE A 103 8.35 13.28 -16.04
CA ILE A 103 8.53 11.83 -16.25
C ILE A 103 9.91 11.38 -15.76
N TRP A 104 10.97 12.14 -16.01
CA TRP A 104 12.31 11.83 -15.52
C TRP A 104 12.38 11.85 -14.00
N ILE A 105 11.79 12.84 -13.33
CA ILE A 105 11.72 12.90 -11.87
C ILE A 105 10.95 11.70 -11.34
N TRP A 106 9.78 11.42 -11.90
CA TRP A 106 8.96 10.29 -11.48
C TRP A 106 9.70 8.96 -11.66
N SER A 107 10.31 8.74 -12.81
CA SER A 107 11.08 7.53 -13.12
C SER A 107 12.29 7.38 -12.19
N GLY A 108 13.00 8.47 -11.91
CA GLY A 108 14.13 8.48 -10.99
C GLY A 108 13.75 8.09 -9.57
N GLY A 109 12.67 8.68 -9.03
CA GLY A 109 12.15 8.32 -7.70
C GLY A 109 11.67 6.87 -7.63
N SER A 110 10.93 6.42 -8.63
CA SER A 110 10.46 5.03 -8.73
C SER A 110 11.63 4.04 -8.84
N LEU A 111 12.67 4.37 -9.61
CA LEU A 111 13.87 3.54 -9.73
C LEU A 111 14.60 3.40 -8.39
N VAL A 112 14.82 4.50 -7.66
CA VAL A 112 15.46 4.49 -6.35
C VAL A 112 14.70 3.59 -5.37
N LEU A 113 13.37 3.71 -5.30
CA LEU A 113 12.54 2.88 -4.43
C LEU A 113 12.52 1.42 -4.85
N THR A 114 12.51 1.13 -6.16
CA THR A 114 12.61 -0.24 -6.69
C THR A 114 13.95 -0.88 -6.31
N LEU A 115 15.07 -0.17 -6.47
CA LEU A 115 16.39 -0.65 -6.08
C LEU A 115 16.46 -0.90 -4.57
N ARG A 116 15.91 0.02 -3.77
CA ARG A 116 15.82 -0.17 -2.32
C ARG A 116 15.05 -1.45 -1.96
N MET A 117 13.89 -1.67 -2.57
CA MET A 117 13.08 -2.87 -2.35
C MET A 117 13.85 -4.13 -2.78
N ALA A 118 14.50 -4.11 -3.94
CA ALA A 118 15.30 -5.24 -4.41
C ALA A 118 16.45 -5.60 -3.45
N VAL A 119 17.16 -4.60 -2.92
CA VAL A 119 18.23 -4.80 -1.93
C VAL A 119 17.66 -5.40 -0.63
N GLN A 120 16.50 -4.93 -0.16
CA GLN A 120 15.85 -5.47 1.04
C GLN A 120 15.44 -6.93 0.83
N LEU A 121 14.81 -7.27 -0.32
CA LEU A 121 14.42 -8.64 -0.64
C LEU A 121 15.64 -9.57 -0.77
N ALA A 122 16.68 -9.11 -1.46
CA ALA A 122 17.95 -9.84 -1.56
C ALA A 122 18.58 -10.08 -0.18
N GLY A 123 18.50 -9.09 0.71
CA GLY A 123 18.94 -9.22 2.11
C GLY A 123 18.19 -10.33 2.86
N ILE A 124 16.86 -10.35 2.74
CA ILE A 124 16.02 -11.39 3.37
C ILE A 124 16.34 -12.78 2.79
N CYS A 125 16.46 -12.90 1.47
CA CYS A 125 16.85 -14.16 0.82
C CYS A 125 18.23 -14.63 1.30
N ARG A 126 19.20 -13.71 1.44
CA ARG A 126 20.53 -14.02 1.96
C ARG A 126 20.46 -14.53 3.40
N LEU A 127 19.66 -13.90 4.27
CA LEU A 127 19.44 -14.34 5.64
C LEU A 127 18.81 -15.74 5.68
N ALA A 128 17.82 -16.00 4.80
CA ALA A 128 17.19 -17.30 4.69
C ALA A 128 18.17 -18.40 4.27
N TYR A 129 19.12 -18.07 3.39
CA TYR A 129 20.15 -19.00 2.95
C TYR A 129 21.24 -19.25 4.00
N GLN A 130 21.61 -18.23 4.77
CA GLN A 130 22.68 -18.31 5.78
C GLN A 130 22.19 -18.90 7.11
N GLY A 131 20.90 -18.80 7.41
CA GLY A 131 20.33 -19.24 8.68
C GLY A 131 20.22 -20.76 8.80
N LYS A 132 20.29 -21.25 10.01
CA LYS A 132 20.10 -22.67 10.31
C LYS A 132 18.61 -22.98 10.44
N LYS A 133 18.10 -23.88 9.59
CA LYS A 133 16.72 -24.37 9.72
C LYS A 133 16.61 -25.28 10.92
N GLN A 134 15.72 -24.95 11.84
CA GLN A 134 15.41 -25.78 13.01
C GLN A 134 13.91 -25.72 13.32
N SER A 135 13.43 -26.61 14.16
CA SER A 135 12.04 -26.62 14.62
C SER A 135 11.97 -26.09 16.05
N CYS A 136 11.16 -25.07 16.27
CA CYS A 136 10.82 -24.56 17.60
C CYS A 136 9.30 -24.71 17.81
N HIS A 137 8.89 -25.42 18.85
CA HIS A 137 7.47 -25.71 19.14
C HIS A 137 6.70 -26.25 17.92
N HIS A 138 7.31 -27.19 17.18
CA HIS A 138 6.77 -27.80 15.94
C HIS A 138 6.62 -26.82 14.75
N VAL A 139 7.09 -25.59 14.86
CA VAL A 139 7.10 -24.60 13.77
C VAL A 139 8.50 -24.53 13.17
N PRO A 140 8.65 -24.61 11.84
CA PRO A 140 9.94 -24.44 11.19
C PRO A 140 10.39 -22.97 11.27
N VAL A 141 11.57 -22.75 11.82
CA VAL A 141 12.18 -21.42 11.96
C VAL A 141 13.58 -21.40 11.37
N ILE A 142 14.05 -20.21 11.02
CA ILE A 142 15.42 -19.94 10.60
C ILE A 142 16.14 -19.25 11.76
N ALA A 143 17.02 -20.01 12.42
CA ALA A 143 17.78 -19.49 13.53
C ALA A 143 18.95 -18.65 13.05
N LEU A 144 19.02 -17.41 13.55
CA LEU A 144 20.06 -16.44 13.23
C LEU A 144 20.61 -15.82 14.52
N PRO A 145 21.82 -16.19 14.95
CA PRO A 145 22.38 -15.73 16.24
C PRO A 145 22.58 -14.21 16.36
N LYS A 146 22.64 -13.51 15.23
CA LYS A 146 22.90 -12.05 15.18
C LYS A 146 21.62 -11.21 15.14
N ILE A 147 20.43 -11.81 15.05
CA ILE A 147 19.18 -11.06 15.01
C ILE A 147 18.74 -10.73 16.42
N THR A 148 18.45 -9.46 16.66
CA THR A 148 17.92 -8.95 17.93
C THR A 148 16.40 -8.94 17.98
N ALA A 149 15.75 -8.71 16.85
CA ALA A 149 14.28 -8.70 16.75
C ALA A 149 13.80 -9.81 15.81
N PRO A 150 12.83 -10.65 16.22
CA PRO A 150 12.23 -11.64 15.36
C PRO A 150 11.45 -10.97 14.25
N PHE A 151 11.30 -11.65 13.12
CA PHE A 151 10.42 -11.24 12.02
C PHE A 151 10.07 -12.42 11.13
N SER A 152 8.99 -12.28 10.36
CA SER A 152 8.59 -13.26 9.36
C SER A 152 8.45 -12.66 7.97
N PHE A 153 8.71 -13.48 6.95
CA PHE A 153 8.53 -13.10 5.56
C PHE A 153 8.10 -14.32 4.75
N PHE A 154 6.92 -14.24 4.13
CA PHE A 154 6.22 -15.36 3.49
C PHE A 154 6.11 -16.56 4.45
N GLY A 155 6.78 -17.67 4.12
CA GLY A 155 6.81 -18.90 4.93
C GLY A 155 8.00 -19.01 5.88
N TRP A 156 8.83 -17.98 5.99
CA TRP A 156 10.04 -17.98 6.83
C TRP A 156 9.83 -17.18 8.10
N ILE A 157 10.18 -17.77 9.25
CA ILE A 157 10.21 -17.10 10.55
C ILE A 157 11.68 -17.03 10.97
N PHE A 158 12.17 -15.84 11.18
CA PHE A 158 13.56 -15.57 11.58
C PHE A 158 13.58 -15.20 13.06
N VAL A 159 14.35 -15.96 13.85
CA VAL A 159 14.46 -15.74 15.30
C VAL A 159 15.84 -16.15 15.81
N ASN A 160 16.25 -15.58 16.91
CA ASN A 160 17.38 -16.06 17.70
C ASN A 160 16.85 -16.80 18.95
N PRO A 161 16.70 -18.13 18.93
CA PRO A 161 16.09 -18.85 20.05
C PRO A 161 16.88 -18.74 21.36
N ALA A 162 18.20 -18.52 21.30
CA ALA A 162 19.04 -18.39 22.47
C ALA A 162 18.88 -17.05 23.21
N HIS A 163 18.16 -16.11 22.64
CA HIS A 163 17.97 -14.76 23.19
C HIS A 163 16.74 -14.64 24.08
N TYR A 164 15.83 -15.60 24.02
CA TYR A 164 14.51 -15.55 24.67
C TYR A 164 14.32 -16.72 25.64
N GLU A 165 13.55 -16.50 26.70
CA GLU A 165 13.05 -17.57 27.55
C GLU A 165 12.05 -18.43 26.76
N GLU A 166 11.90 -19.72 27.15
CA GLU A 166 11.06 -20.68 26.42
C GLU A 166 9.62 -20.21 26.23
N ARG A 167 9.04 -19.59 27.25
CA ARG A 167 7.69 -19.04 27.20
C ARG A 167 7.59 -17.84 26.25
N GLU A 168 8.53 -16.93 26.33
CA GLU A 168 8.62 -15.74 25.50
C GLU A 168 8.85 -16.14 24.03
N LEU A 169 9.74 -17.09 23.79
CA LEU A 169 9.97 -17.65 22.45
C LEU A 169 8.69 -18.23 21.84
N HIS A 170 7.87 -18.92 22.65
CA HIS A 170 6.62 -19.48 22.15
C HIS A 170 5.61 -18.39 21.79
N GLU A 171 5.47 -17.34 22.61
CA GLU A 171 4.62 -16.16 22.29
C GLU A 171 5.05 -15.50 20.96
N ILE A 172 6.35 -15.29 20.77
CA ILE A 172 6.95 -14.76 19.54
C ILE A 172 6.64 -15.65 18.34
N ILE A 173 6.81 -16.96 18.46
CA ILE A 173 6.53 -17.90 17.36
C ILE A 173 5.05 -17.90 16.99
N VAL A 174 4.13 -17.78 17.95
CA VAL A 174 2.69 -17.67 17.68
C VAL A 174 2.40 -16.38 16.91
N HIS A 175 3.00 -15.25 17.33
CA HIS A 175 2.87 -13.95 16.65
C HIS A 175 3.37 -14.03 15.20
N GLU A 176 4.59 -14.49 14.99
CA GLU A 176 5.19 -14.59 13.66
C GLU A 176 4.46 -15.60 12.76
N SER A 177 3.95 -16.69 13.35
CA SER A 177 3.12 -17.66 12.64
C SER A 177 1.80 -17.06 12.16
N ALA A 178 1.24 -16.07 12.88
CA ALA A 178 0.06 -15.35 12.42
C ALA A 178 0.35 -14.55 11.16
N HIS A 179 1.48 -13.85 11.08
CA HIS A 179 1.92 -13.16 9.87
C HIS A 179 2.08 -14.11 8.68
N VAL A 180 2.68 -15.27 8.89
CA VAL A 180 2.84 -16.30 7.84
C VAL A 180 1.48 -16.83 7.36
N ARG A 181 0.61 -17.26 8.28
CA ARG A 181 -0.70 -17.85 7.95
C ARG A 181 -1.64 -16.87 7.24
N GLN A 182 -1.58 -15.60 7.60
CA GLN A 182 -2.44 -14.56 7.05
C GLN A 182 -1.85 -13.87 5.81
N TRP A 183 -0.69 -14.34 5.32
CA TRP A 183 -0.03 -13.82 4.13
C TRP A 183 0.29 -12.31 4.20
N HIS A 184 0.61 -11.81 5.41
CA HIS A 184 0.89 -10.40 5.63
C HIS A 184 2.04 -9.85 4.76
N SER A 185 2.96 -10.72 4.33
CA SER A 185 4.04 -10.35 3.40
C SER A 185 3.52 -9.86 2.05
N LEU A 186 2.40 -10.41 1.55
CA LEU A 186 1.78 -9.92 0.30
C LEU A 186 1.22 -8.52 0.47
N ASP A 187 0.56 -8.25 1.59
CA ASP A 187 0.01 -6.94 1.90
C ASP A 187 1.12 -5.88 1.98
N MET A 188 2.24 -6.25 2.63
CA MET A 188 3.42 -5.41 2.71
C MET A 188 4.02 -5.09 1.34
N LEU A 189 4.16 -6.12 0.48
CA LEU A 189 4.66 -5.93 -0.88
C LEU A 189 3.73 -5.05 -1.71
N LEU A 190 2.41 -5.23 -1.59
CA LEU A 190 1.44 -4.36 -2.26
C LEU A 190 1.62 -2.90 -1.83
N GLY A 191 1.76 -2.65 -0.53
CA GLY A 191 2.04 -1.31 0.00
C GLY A 191 3.35 -0.72 -0.53
N GLU A 192 4.42 -1.51 -0.65
CA GLU A 192 5.70 -1.06 -1.24
C GLU A 192 5.55 -0.76 -2.73
N ILE A 193 4.85 -1.61 -3.49
CA ILE A 193 4.59 -1.40 -4.93
C ILE A 193 3.81 -0.10 -5.14
N LEU A 194 2.76 0.15 -4.34
CA LEU A 194 2.03 1.41 -4.39
C LEU A 194 2.94 2.62 -4.09
N CYS A 195 3.81 2.52 -3.08
CA CYS A 195 4.78 3.57 -2.78
C CYS A 195 5.80 3.79 -3.91
N ILE A 196 6.19 2.76 -4.66
CA ILE A 196 7.09 2.88 -5.82
C ILE A 196 6.44 3.69 -6.95
N PHE A 197 5.19 3.40 -7.28
CA PHE A 197 4.50 4.07 -8.39
C PHE A 197 3.96 5.44 -8.03
N PHE A 198 3.52 5.62 -6.77
CA PHE A 198 2.85 6.84 -6.30
C PHE A 198 3.62 7.51 -5.15
N TRP A 199 4.95 7.44 -5.18
CA TRP A 199 5.84 7.92 -4.11
C TRP A 199 5.64 9.39 -3.74
N PHE A 200 5.20 10.21 -4.68
CA PHE A 200 4.91 11.63 -4.51
C PHE A 200 3.56 11.89 -3.80
N ASN A 201 2.71 10.86 -3.67
CA ASN A 201 1.41 10.95 -2.97
C ASN A 201 1.58 10.56 -1.50
N PRO A 202 1.43 11.51 -0.54
CA PRO A 202 1.59 11.21 0.88
C PRO A 202 0.57 10.20 1.41
N VAL A 203 -0.61 10.12 0.80
CA VAL A 203 -1.68 9.19 1.21
C VAL A 203 -1.26 7.75 1.06
N VAL A 204 -0.46 7.42 0.06
CA VAL A 204 0.03 6.04 -0.16
C VAL A 204 0.93 5.59 1.00
N TRP A 205 1.76 6.48 1.53
CA TRP A 205 2.60 6.21 2.70
C TRP A 205 1.77 6.02 3.97
N LEU A 206 0.70 6.81 4.11
CA LEU A 206 -0.24 6.65 5.22
C LEU A 206 -1.00 5.32 5.10
N LEU A 207 -1.47 4.96 3.91
CA LEU A 207 -2.15 3.70 3.63
C LEU A 207 -1.24 2.50 3.96
N ARG A 208 0.02 2.54 3.52
CA ARG A 208 1.03 1.53 3.87
C ARG A 208 1.22 1.40 5.38
N LYS A 209 1.27 2.53 6.10
CA LYS A 209 1.37 2.55 7.57
C LYS A 209 0.15 1.91 8.22
N GLU A 210 -1.06 2.22 7.74
CA GLU A 210 -2.32 1.65 8.26
C GLU A 210 -2.39 0.14 8.00
N ILE A 211 -1.99 -0.34 6.81
CA ILE A 211 -1.91 -1.77 6.49
C ILE A 211 -0.98 -2.47 7.48
N ARG A 212 0.23 -1.96 7.68
CA ARG A 212 1.19 -2.52 8.62
C ARG A 212 0.65 -2.56 10.05
N GLN A 213 0.09 -1.46 10.53
CA GLN A 213 -0.46 -1.38 11.88
C GLN A 213 -1.62 -2.36 12.08
N ASN A 214 -2.48 -2.54 11.08
CA ASN A 214 -3.57 -3.50 11.15
C ASN A 214 -3.06 -4.95 11.21
N GLN A 215 -1.95 -5.26 10.54
CA GLN A 215 -1.30 -6.57 10.58
C GLN A 215 -0.75 -6.90 11.96
N GLU A 216 -0.11 -5.93 12.62
CA GLU A 216 0.39 -6.10 13.99
C GLU A 216 -0.77 -6.39 14.95
N PHE A 217 -1.88 -5.64 14.85
CA PHE A 217 -3.06 -5.91 15.69
C PHE A 217 -3.67 -7.30 15.44
N LEU A 218 -3.71 -7.78 14.19
CA LEU A 218 -4.19 -9.11 13.87
C LEU A 218 -3.27 -10.23 14.41
N ALA A 219 -1.96 -10.01 14.40
CA ALA A 219 -1.00 -10.95 14.97
C ALA A 219 -1.09 -10.97 16.51
N ASP A 220 -1.20 -9.80 17.15
CA ASP A 220 -1.42 -9.68 18.60
C ASP A 220 -2.73 -10.33 19.05
N GLU A 221 -3.82 -10.11 18.30
CA GLU A 221 -5.11 -10.78 18.55
C GLU A 221 -4.96 -12.31 18.56
N GLN A 222 -4.14 -12.84 17.63
CA GLN A 222 -3.90 -14.28 17.55
C GLN A 222 -3.17 -14.82 18.79
N VAL A 223 -2.17 -14.08 19.30
CA VAL A 223 -1.46 -14.45 20.54
C VAL A 223 -2.42 -14.50 21.72
N VAL A 224 -3.24 -13.45 21.89
CA VAL A 224 -4.24 -13.39 22.96
C VAL A 224 -5.26 -14.52 22.85
N ASN A 225 -5.75 -14.82 21.64
CA ASN A 225 -6.71 -15.90 21.39
C ASN A 225 -6.11 -17.30 21.60
N SER A 226 -4.78 -17.42 21.59
CA SER A 226 -4.07 -18.67 21.90
C SER A 226 -3.94 -18.94 23.40
N GLY A 227 -4.59 -18.13 24.26
CA GLY A 227 -4.67 -18.35 25.70
C GLY A 227 -3.59 -17.64 26.52
N TYR A 228 -2.78 -16.77 25.92
CA TYR A 228 -1.80 -15.99 26.64
C TYR A 228 -2.43 -14.82 27.40
N ASN A 229 -1.89 -14.53 28.61
CA ASN A 229 -2.35 -13.39 29.38
C ASN A 229 -1.95 -12.08 28.69
N ARG A 230 -2.97 -11.28 28.32
CA ARG A 230 -2.79 -10.01 27.63
C ARG A 230 -1.81 -9.05 28.31
N LYS A 231 -1.86 -8.95 29.67
CA LYS A 231 -0.98 -8.04 30.42
C LYS A 231 0.49 -8.48 30.36
N THR A 232 0.72 -9.79 30.50
CA THR A 232 2.08 -10.35 30.42
C THR A 232 2.67 -10.16 29.03
N TYR A 233 1.90 -10.44 27.99
CA TYR A 233 2.28 -10.24 26.61
C TYR A 233 2.59 -8.76 26.30
N GLN A 234 1.76 -7.83 26.73
CA GLN A 234 2.01 -6.39 26.55
C GLN A 234 3.32 -5.94 27.24
N ASN A 235 3.64 -6.47 28.42
CA ASN A 235 4.89 -6.18 29.11
C ASN A 235 6.11 -6.73 28.35
N HIS A 236 5.98 -7.88 27.69
CA HIS A 236 7.06 -8.44 26.84
C HIS A 236 7.26 -7.55 25.61
N LEU A 237 6.21 -7.10 24.94
CA LEU A 237 6.33 -6.18 23.80
C LEU A 237 7.04 -4.87 24.16
N LEU A 238 6.77 -4.32 25.35
CA LEU A 238 7.44 -3.09 25.81
C LEU A 238 8.95 -3.29 26.09
N ARG A 239 9.41 -4.51 26.34
CA ARG A 239 10.83 -4.82 26.48
C ARG A 239 11.55 -5.00 25.14
N LEU A 240 10.80 -5.32 24.08
CA LEU A 240 11.33 -5.55 22.74
C LEU A 240 11.34 -4.28 21.87
N SER A 241 10.62 -3.22 22.25
CA SER A 241 10.55 -1.92 21.56
C SER A 241 11.63 -0.95 22.06
#